data_baa611255085c768627c134f9912ea6d
#
_entry.id   baa611255085c768627c134f9912ea6d
#
_cell.length_a   1.000
_cell.length_b   1.000
_cell.length_c   1.000
_cell.angle_alpha   90.00
_cell.angle_beta   90.00
_cell.angle_gamma   90.00
#
_symmetry.space_group_name_H-M   'P 1'
#
loop_
_entity.id
_entity.type
_entity.pdbx_description
1 polymer ?
#
loop_
_entity_poly.entity_id
_entity_poly.type
_entity_poly.pdbx_seq_one_letter_code
_entity_poly.pdbx_strand_id
1 'polypeptide(L)'
;MYYQCNTSVTSSLYFCSVNRGHDHIPRWHKSMDKEKAERIIKIVNWVRYIILAVFLTFVFVALSKAQTTHDFGAWYSAGMEKKINADWNAGIGTELRTKHRREYIDRWKLDIHSMYRIHRHFKLGAAYEFHMKNQATGSETISLPHHRFMADVVPSVSVSSWLKLSLRERYQYTYRMARHDIDAQHEHHLRSRIKAVMAMAQSKWEPFTSAEVFNNMGEGFTIDEIRLTVGTGHRFSLHHSVNIGYMLNLKKSTDSLDKMLHILTTEYIYNL
;
A
#
# COMPACT_ATOMS: atom_id res chain seq x y z
N MET A 1 13.07 -31.15 39.11
CA MET A 1 11.88 -30.37 38.77
C MET A 1 11.61 -30.60 37.28
N TYR A 2 10.73 -31.54 36.95
CA TYR A 2 10.44 -31.91 35.56
C TYR A 2 9.21 -31.21 35.09
N TYR A 3 9.27 -30.56 33.92
CA TYR A 3 8.12 -29.93 33.26
C TYR A 3 7.55 -30.94 32.25
N GLN A 4 6.28 -31.32 32.40
CA GLN A 4 5.52 -32.00 31.35
C GLN A 4 4.64 -30.97 30.64
N CYS A 5 4.90 -30.76 29.37
CA CYS A 5 4.02 -30.02 28.48
C CYS A 5 3.18 -31.01 27.69
N ASN A 6 1.87 -31.00 27.91
CA ASN A 6 0.92 -31.74 27.07
C ASN A 6 0.45 -30.81 25.93
N THR A 7 0.75 -31.20 24.70
CA THR A 7 0.29 -30.53 23.50
C THR A 7 -1.01 -31.17 23.04
N SER A 8 -2.13 -30.49 23.25
CA SER A 8 -3.34 -30.74 22.49
C SER A 8 -3.58 -29.58 21.54
N VAL A 9 -3.57 -29.92 20.25
CA VAL A 9 -3.74 -29.01 19.13
C VAL A 9 -5.24 -28.70 19.00
N THR A 10 -5.71 -27.65 19.61
CA THR A 10 -6.87 -26.85 19.14
C THR A 10 -6.90 -25.53 19.92
N SER A 11 -6.75 -24.42 19.20
CA SER A 11 -6.81 -23.01 19.65
C SER A 11 -5.68 -22.54 20.57
N SER A 12 -4.89 -21.62 20.02
CA SER A 12 -3.72 -20.95 20.61
C SER A 12 -4.04 -20.21 21.90
N LEU A 13 -3.92 -20.89 23.04
CA LEU A 13 -3.73 -20.29 24.36
C LEU A 13 -2.85 -21.25 25.15
N TYR A 14 -1.61 -20.83 25.41
CA TYR A 14 -0.69 -21.57 26.28
C TYR A 14 -1.13 -21.46 27.72
N PHE A 15 -1.46 -22.58 28.36
CA PHE A 15 -1.63 -22.69 29.81
C PHE A 15 -0.43 -23.44 30.40
N CYS A 16 0.37 -22.75 31.18
CA CYS A 16 1.26 -23.40 32.16
C CYS A 16 0.54 -23.48 33.50
N SER A 17 0.20 -24.68 33.97
CA SER A 17 -0.28 -24.88 35.33
C SER A 17 0.91 -25.19 36.24
N VAL A 18 1.15 -24.34 37.23
CA VAL A 18 2.04 -24.61 38.34
C VAL A 18 1.20 -25.23 39.46
N ASN A 19 1.46 -26.51 39.75
CA ASN A 19 0.83 -27.23 40.88
C ASN A 19 1.57 -26.83 42.15
N ARG A 20 1.02 -25.92 42.97
CA ARG A 20 1.38 -25.72 44.39
C ARG A 20 0.11 -25.86 45.20
N GLY A 21 0.22 -26.71 46.24
CA GLY A 21 -0.87 -26.99 47.15
C GLY A 21 -1.42 -25.76 47.86
N HIS A 22 -2.71 -25.92 48.17
CA HIS A 22 -3.53 -25.13 49.08
C HIS A 22 -3.13 -23.67 49.28
N ASP A 23 -3.89 -22.74 48.68
CA ASP A 23 -4.67 -21.70 49.38
C ASP A 23 -5.21 -20.71 48.33
N HIS A 24 -6.50 -20.45 48.45
CA HIS A 24 -7.28 -19.34 47.89
C HIS A 24 -6.83 -18.66 46.58
N ILE A 25 -7.15 -19.28 45.46
CA ILE A 25 -7.12 -18.60 44.15
C ILE A 25 -8.46 -17.86 43.98
N PRO A 26 -8.46 -16.52 43.81
CA PRO A 26 -9.69 -15.81 43.50
C PRO A 26 -10.21 -16.30 42.12
N ARG A 27 -11.47 -16.76 42.12
CA ARG A 27 -12.20 -17.13 40.86
C ARG A 27 -12.46 -15.91 39.99
N TRP A 28 -11.50 -15.47 39.19
CA TRP A 28 -11.71 -14.48 38.14
C TRP A 28 -11.49 -15.10 36.74
N HIS A 29 -11.99 -16.31 36.50
CA HIS A 29 -12.25 -16.77 35.15
C HIS A 29 -13.76 -16.75 34.90
N LYS A 30 -14.27 -15.57 34.53
CA LYS A 30 -15.53 -15.49 33.83
C LYS A 30 -15.28 -16.21 32.48
N SER A 31 -15.62 -17.49 32.39
CA SER A 31 -15.73 -18.19 31.10
C SER A 31 -16.67 -17.33 30.24
N MET A 32 -16.16 -16.82 29.13
CA MET A 32 -16.99 -16.08 28.20
C MET A 32 -18.10 -17.04 27.76
N ASP A 33 -19.35 -16.69 28.08
CA ASP A 33 -20.52 -17.47 27.80
C ASP A 33 -20.51 -17.88 26.34
N LYS A 34 -20.63 -19.17 26.00
CA LYS A 34 -20.59 -19.69 24.63
C LYS A 34 -21.52 -18.90 23.71
N GLU A 35 -22.67 -18.52 24.22
CA GLU A 35 -23.66 -17.71 23.51
C GLU A 35 -23.14 -16.30 23.14
N LYS A 36 -22.37 -15.66 24.03
CA LYS A 36 -21.72 -14.37 23.74
C LYS A 36 -20.62 -14.51 22.69
N ALA A 37 -19.82 -15.60 22.74
CA ALA A 37 -18.80 -15.88 21.75
C ALA A 37 -19.42 -16.10 20.36
N GLU A 38 -20.50 -16.86 20.26
CA GLU A 38 -21.21 -17.08 18.99
C GLU A 38 -21.85 -15.80 18.44
N ARG A 39 -22.41 -14.95 19.31
CA ARG A 39 -22.93 -13.63 18.90
C ARG A 39 -21.82 -12.73 18.35
N ILE A 40 -20.67 -12.69 19.01
CA ILE A 40 -19.50 -11.92 18.52
C ILE A 40 -19.04 -12.43 17.16
N ILE A 41 -18.91 -13.74 16.97
CA ILE A 41 -18.53 -14.37 15.69
C ILE A 41 -19.54 -13.99 14.59
N LYS A 42 -20.84 -14.06 14.87
CA LYS A 42 -21.88 -13.65 13.92
C LYS A 42 -21.75 -12.18 13.55
N ILE A 43 -21.57 -11.28 14.53
CA ILE A 43 -21.39 -9.84 14.29
C ILE A 43 -20.14 -9.59 13.44
N VAL A 44 -19.01 -10.21 13.74
CA VAL A 44 -17.77 -10.09 12.97
C VAL A 44 -17.96 -10.55 11.53
N ASN A 45 -18.67 -11.66 11.30
CA ASN A 45 -18.98 -12.14 9.96
C ASN A 45 -19.91 -11.18 9.21
N TRP A 46 -20.95 -10.64 9.86
CA TRP A 46 -21.83 -9.64 9.28
C TRP A 46 -21.08 -8.36 8.88
N VAL A 47 -20.22 -7.83 9.74
CA VAL A 47 -19.36 -6.68 9.46
C VAL A 47 -18.45 -6.96 8.25
N ARG A 48 -17.90 -8.18 8.17
CA ARG A 48 -17.07 -8.61 7.04
C ARG A 48 -17.85 -8.60 5.72
N TYR A 49 -19.08 -9.10 5.71
CA TYR A 49 -19.94 -9.09 4.51
C TYR A 49 -20.37 -7.67 4.12
N ILE A 50 -20.67 -6.81 5.09
CA ILE A 50 -21.00 -5.40 4.83
C ILE A 50 -19.79 -4.68 4.19
N ILE A 51 -18.59 -4.84 4.74
CA ILE A 51 -17.37 -4.26 4.17
C ILE A 51 -17.14 -4.77 2.75
N LEU A 52 -17.33 -6.07 2.51
CA LEU A 52 -17.18 -6.64 1.17
C LEU A 52 -18.24 -6.11 0.21
N ALA A 53 -19.48 -5.98 0.63
CA ALA A 53 -20.57 -5.44 -0.18
C ALA A 53 -20.34 -3.97 -0.52
N VAL A 54 -19.93 -3.14 0.44
CA VAL A 54 -19.57 -1.72 0.23
C VAL A 54 -18.38 -1.60 -0.73
N PHE A 55 -17.38 -2.46 -0.58
CA PHE A 55 -16.24 -2.49 -1.50
C PHE A 55 -16.67 -2.87 -2.93
N LEU A 56 -17.50 -3.91 -3.08
CA LEU A 56 -18.01 -4.34 -4.38
C LEU A 56 -18.91 -3.27 -5.03
N THR A 57 -19.80 -2.61 -4.27
CA THR A 57 -20.61 -1.52 -4.80
C THR A 57 -19.76 -0.33 -5.22
N PHE A 58 -18.73 0.03 -4.44
CA PHE A 58 -17.80 1.10 -4.81
C PHE A 58 -17.04 0.77 -6.11
N VAL A 59 -16.56 -0.48 -6.25
CA VAL A 59 -15.90 -0.96 -7.48
C VAL A 59 -16.88 -0.93 -8.65
N PHE A 60 -18.13 -1.37 -8.46
CA PHE A 60 -19.14 -1.38 -9.51
C PHE A 60 -19.50 0.04 -9.98
N VAL A 61 -19.69 0.99 -9.05
CA VAL A 61 -19.94 2.40 -9.37
C VAL A 61 -18.74 3.04 -10.08
N ALA A 62 -17.51 2.69 -9.67
CA ALA A 62 -16.31 3.18 -10.34
C ALA A 62 -16.17 2.64 -11.79
N LEU A 63 -16.70 1.45 -12.07
CA LEU A 63 -16.66 0.82 -13.40
C LEU A 63 -17.82 1.28 -14.32
N SER A 64 -18.90 1.83 -13.77
CA SER A 64 -20.12 2.14 -14.54
C SER A 64 -20.14 3.51 -15.24
N LYS A 65 -19.04 4.29 -15.20
CA LYS A 65 -18.95 5.54 -15.96
C LYS A 65 -18.80 5.25 -17.45
N ALA A 66 -19.86 5.51 -18.21
CA ALA A 66 -20.06 5.10 -19.62
C ALA A 66 -19.16 5.82 -20.66
N GLN A 67 -18.29 6.76 -20.28
CA GLN A 67 -17.44 7.51 -21.21
C GLN A 67 -15.99 7.57 -20.72
N THR A 68 -15.36 6.41 -20.60
CA THR A 68 -13.94 6.32 -20.22
C THR A 68 -13.13 5.66 -21.32
N THR A 69 -11.96 6.22 -21.61
CA THR A 69 -10.98 5.54 -22.47
C THR A 69 -10.18 4.54 -21.63
N HIS A 70 -10.12 3.28 -22.09
CA HIS A 70 -9.36 2.23 -21.44
C HIS A 70 -7.96 2.11 -22.05
N ASP A 71 -6.93 2.02 -21.20
CA ASP A 71 -5.57 1.76 -21.64
C ASP A 71 -4.92 0.74 -20.69
N PHE A 72 -3.90 0.05 -21.18
CA PHE A 72 -3.15 -0.96 -20.44
C PHE A 72 -1.67 -0.57 -20.34
N GLY A 73 -1.10 -0.77 -19.16
CA GLY A 73 0.30 -0.52 -18.90
C GLY A 73 0.89 -1.53 -17.93
N ALA A 74 2.20 -1.45 -17.77
CA ALA A 74 2.90 -2.21 -16.73
C ALA A 74 3.94 -1.31 -16.05
N TRP A 75 4.10 -1.50 -14.74
CA TRP A 75 5.11 -0.83 -13.92
C TRP A 75 6.04 -1.88 -13.34
N TYR A 76 7.30 -1.76 -13.66
CA TYR A 76 8.36 -2.65 -13.21
C TYR A 76 9.26 -1.86 -12.27
N SER A 77 9.38 -2.29 -11.03
CA SER A 77 10.18 -1.62 -10.00
C SER A 77 11.22 -2.58 -9.45
N ALA A 78 12.39 -2.04 -9.12
CA ALA A 78 13.41 -2.72 -8.35
C ALA A 78 13.96 -1.78 -7.30
N GLY A 79 14.19 -2.28 -6.08
CA GLY A 79 14.68 -1.47 -4.98
C GLY A 79 15.64 -2.22 -4.07
N MET A 80 16.44 -1.46 -3.34
CA MET A 80 17.29 -1.93 -2.27
C MET A 80 16.91 -1.18 -0.99
N GLU A 81 16.64 -1.94 0.05
CA GLU A 81 16.27 -1.43 1.38
C GLU A 81 17.34 -1.80 2.39
N LYS A 82 17.73 -0.83 3.21
CA LYS A 82 18.65 -1.05 4.33
C LYS A 82 18.03 -0.59 5.63
N LYS A 83 18.00 -1.49 6.59
CA LYS A 83 17.67 -1.18 7.96
C LYS A 83 18.90 -0.63 8.67
N ILE A 84 18.98 0.70 8.84
CA ILE A 84 20.11 1.38 9.47
C ILE A 84 20.16 1.07 10.96
N ASN A 85 19.00 1.11 11.63
CA ASN A 85 18.82 0.70 13.02
C ASN A 85 17.38 0.21 13.27
N ALA A 86 16.99 0.02 14.53
CA ALA A 86 15.66 -0.48 14.88
C ALA A 86 14.51 0.38 14.33
N ASP A 87 14.73 1.69 14.20
CA ASP A 87 13.68 2.66 13.88
C ASP A 87 13.87 3.36 12.53
N TRP A 88 15.05 3.21 11.91
CA TRP A 88 15.39 3.92 10.69
C TRP A 88 15.71 2.99 9.53
N ASN A 89 14.96 3.11 8.45
CA ASN A 89 15.19 2.46 7.16
C ASN A 89 15.52 3.51 6.10
N ALA A 90 16.38 3.17 5.16
CA ALA A 90 16.61 3.95 3.96
C ALA A 90 16.71 3.00 2.76
N GLY A 91 16.39 3.51 1.58
CA GLY A 91 16.43 2.72 0.36
C GLY A 91 16.61 3.56 -0.88
N ILE A 92 16.92 2.86 -1.95
CA ILE A 92 16.96 3.40 -3.32
C ILE A 92 16.09 2.53 -4.20
N GLY A 93 15.46 3.13 -5.20
CA GLY A 93 14.58 2.42 -6.10
C GLY A 93 14.66 2.93 -7.52
N THR A 94 14.29 2.07 -8.46
CA THR A 94 14.08 2.45 -9.85
C THR A 94 12.76 1.87 -10.33
N GLU A 95 12.09 2.53 -11.26
CA GLU A 95 10.85 2.05 -11.84
C GLU A 95 10.74 2.46 -13.30
N LEU A 96 10.31 1.51 -14.14
CA LEU A 96 9.96 1.71 -15.53
C LEU A 96 8.44 1.58 -15.69
N ARG A 97 7.80 2.56 -16.31
CA ARG A 97 6.37 2.56 -16.63
C ARG A 97 6.15 2.52 -18.13
N THR A 98 5.24 1.66 -18.53
CA THR A 98 4.78 1.58 -19.92
C THR A 98 3.30 2.00 -20.02
N LYS A 99 2.86 2.38 -21.22
CA LYS A 99 1.48 2.71 -21.58
C LYS A 99 1.16 2.17 -22.99
N HIS A 100 -0.07 2.36 -23.46
CA HIS A 100 -0.53 1.90 -24.77
C HIS A 100 -0.20 0.42 -25.03
N ARG A 101 -0.80 -0.47 -24.23
CA ARG A 101 -0.56 -1.92 -24.28
C ARG A 101 0.91 -2.32 -24.14
N ARG A 102 1.71 -1.50 -23.46
CA ARG A 102 3.17 -1.67 -23.24
C ARG A 102 4.06 -1.35 -24.43
N GLU A 103 3.53 -0.79 -25.49
CA GLU A 103 4.31 -0.42 -26.70
C GLU A 103 5.22 0.78 -26.47
N TYR A 104 4.83 1.68 -25.54
CA TYR A 104 5.58 2.91 -25.27
C TYR A 104 6.03 2.99 -23.82
N ILE A 105 7.27 3.44 -23.62
CA ILE A 105 7.77 3.83 -22.29
C ILE A 105 7.15 5.17 -21.93
N ASP A 106 6.35 5.22 -20.86
CA ASP A 106 5.79 6.46 -20.33
C ASP A 106 6.84 7.24 -19.53
N ARG A 107 7.54 6.54 -18.63
CA ARG A 107 8.61 7.13 -17.82
C ARG A 107 9.51 6.07 -17.20
N TRP A 108 10.70 6.51 -16.87
CA TRP A 108 11.54 5.82 -15.89
C TRP A 108 11.87 6.76 -14.75
N LYS A 109 12.11 6.23 -13.58
CA LYS A 109 12.45 7.01 -12.39
C LYS A 109 13.55 6.34 -11.57
N LEU A 110 14.24 7.16 -10.81
CA LEU A 110 15.17 6.79 -9.75
C LEU A 110 14.73 7.51 -8.49
N ASP A 111 14.65 6.82 -7.37
CA ASP A 111 14.31 7.42 -6.08
C ASP A 111 15.27 7.00 -4.97
N ILE A 112 15.43 7.91 -4.02
CA ILE A 112 16.06 7.67 -2.72
C ILE A 112 15.04 8.05 -1.66
N HIS A 113 14.89 7.20 -0.65
CA HIS A 113 13.92 7.42 0.40
C HIS A 113 14.42 6.98 1.76
N SER A 114 13.80 7.55 2.78
CA SER A 114 14.08 7.23 4.18
C SER A 114 12.79 7.24 4.98
N MET A 115 12.70 6.33 5.95
CA MET A 115 11.56 6.18 6.84
C MET A 115 12.03 6.03 8.28
N TYR A 116 11.56 6.89 9.16
CA TYR A 116 11.87 6.88 10.58
C TYR A 116 10.63 6.53 11.40
N ARG A 117 10.74 5.56 12.31
CA ARG A 117 9.68 5.15 13.24
C ARG A 117 9.78 5.97 14.52
N ILE A 118 8.87 6.92 14.70
CA ILE A 118 8.76 7.70 15.95
C ILE A 118 8.11 6.86 17.04
N HIS A 119 7.10 6.07 16.67
CA HIS A 119 6.35 5.21 17.58
C HIS A 119 5.93 3.92 16.86
N ARG A 120 5.60 2.86 17.60
CA ARG A 120 5.14 1.57 17.02
C ARG A 120 4.00 1.72 16.00
N HIS A 121 3.20 2.77 16.13
CA HIS A 121 2.05 3.06 15.26
C HIS A 121 2.28 4.22 14.30
N PHE A 122 3.45 4.87 14.34
CA PHE A 122 3.65 6.12 13.62
C PHE A 122 5.05 6.22 13.01
N LYS A 123 5.11 6.49 11.71
CA LYS A 123 6.36 6.70 10.98
C LYS A 123 6.30 8.00 10.20
N LEU A 124 7.46 8.65 10.07
CA LEU A 124 7.70 9.75 9.14
C LEU A 124 8.62 9.28 8.03
N GLY A 125 8.43 9.83 6.85
CA GLY A 125 9.25 9.53 5.69
C GLY A 125 9.60 10.77 4.89
N ALA A 126 10.72 10.70 4.20
CA ALA A 126 11.12 11.66 3.19
C ALA A 126 11.65 10.91 1.97
N ALA A 127 11.40 11.42 0.78
CA ALA A 127 11.93 10.86 -0.43
C ALA A 127 12.19 11.92 -1.49
N TYR A 128 13.19 11.66 -2.31
CA TYR A 128 13.47 12.40 -3.53
C TYR A 128 13.39 11.45 -4.71
N GLU A 129 12.76 11.87 -5.80
CA GLU A 129 12.62 11.11 -7.03
C GLU A 129 13.03 11.99 -8.22
N PHE A 130 13.93 11.48 -9.02
CA PHE A 130 14.18 11.99 -10.37
C PHE A 130 13.49 11.10 -11.39
N HIS A 131 12.76 11.69 -12.33
CA HIS A 131 12.16 10.89 -13.40
C HIS A 131 12.14 11.63 -14.75
N MET A 132 12.29 10.85 -15.80
CA MET A 132 12.12 11.29 -17.19
C MET A 132 10.74 10.82 -17.65
N LYS A 133 9.86 11.76 -18.00
CA LYS A 133 8.52 11.47 -18.52
C LYS A 133 8.47 11.75 -20.02
N ASN A 134 8.05 10.78 -20.79
CA ASN A 134 7.89 10.91 -22.22
C ASN A 134 6.53 11.53 -22.56
N GLN A 135 6.56 12.61 -23.31
CA GLN A 135 5.38 13.34 -23.79
C GLN A 135 5.43 13.39 -25.31
N ALA A 136 4.33 13.02 -25.96
CA ALA A 136 4.17 13.21 -27.38
C ALA A 136 3.89 14.69 -27.68
N THR A 137 4.66 15.28 -28.57
CA THR A 137 4.51 16.67 -29.04
C THR A 137 4.52 16.62 -30.56
N GLY A 138 3.31 16.69 -31.16
CA GLY A 138 3.18 16.45 -32.61
C GLY A 138 3.58 15.02 -33.00
N SER A 139 4.53 14.87 -33.93
CA SER A 139 5.09 13.60 -34.38
C SER A 139 6.26 13.10 -33.56
N GLU A 140 6.77 13.91 -32.64
CA GLU A 140 7.97 13.61 -31.83
C GLU A 140 7.61 13.24 -30.40
N THR A 141 8.49 12.45 -29.77
CA THR A 141 8.41 12.15 -28.32
C THR A 141 9.54 12.87 -27.61
N ILE A 142 9.19 13.77 -26.73
CA ILE A 142 10.14 14.55 -25.92
C ILE A 142 10.16 13.96 -24.51
N SER A 143 11.37 13.70 -23.99
CA SER A 143 11.56 13.29 -22.60
C SER A 143 11.79 14.50 -21.71
N LEU A 144 10.90 14.70 -20.75
CA LEU A 144 10.93 15.83 -19.81
C LEU A 144 11.45 15.39 -18.44
N PRO A 145 12.52 16.04 -17.93
CA PRO A 145 13.06 15.77 -16.61
C PRO A 145 12.19 16.39 -15.52
N HIS A 146 11.94 15.61 -14.46
CA HIS A 146 11.18 16.04 -13.29
C HIS A 146 11.94 15.71 -12.02
N HIS A 147 11.92 16.65 -11.07
CA HIS A 147 12.38 16.48 -9.70
C HIS A 147 11.19 16.45 -8.77
N ARG A 148 11.13 15.47 -7.89
CA ARG A 148 10.00 15.30 -6.98
C ARG A 148 10.50 15.11 -5.56
N PHE A 149 10.01 15.94 -4.65
CA PHE A 149 10.26 15.87 -3.22
C PHE A 149 8.99 15.39 -2.52
N MET A 150 9.13 14.50 -1.57
CA MET A 150 8.00 13.89 -0.87
C MET A 150 8.26 13.85 0.63
N ALA A 151 7.22 14.14 1.40
CA ALA A 151 7.20 13.98 2.86
C ALA A 151 5.99 13.10 3.22
N ASP A 152 6.22 12.08 4.03
CA ASP A 152 5.23 11.07 4.40
C ASP A 152 4.94 11.07 5.89
N VAL A 153 3.66 10.92 6.23
CA VAL A 153 3.17 10.59 7.57
C VAL A 153 2.42 9.27 7.47
N VAL A 154 2.81 8.27 8.26
CA VAL A 154 2.27 6.91 8.11
C VAL A 154 1.84 6.35 9.48
N PRO A 155 0.61 6.68 9.95
CA PRO A 155 -0.01 5.92 11.02
C PRO A 155 -0.37 4.49 10.59
N SER A 156 -0.22 3.53 11.49
CA SER A 156 -0.56 2.13 11.23
C SER A 156 -1.04 1.43 12.48
N VAL A 157 -1.98 0.50 12.32
CA VAL A 157 -2.55 -0.30 13.38
C VAL A 157 -2.69 -1.76 12.95
N SER A 158 -2.38 -2.68 13.86
CA SER A 158 -2.72 -4.09 13.70
C SER A 158 -4.10 -4.31 14.31
N VAL A 159 -5.11 -4.48 13.45
CA VAL A 159 -6.50 -4.72 13.85
C VAL A 159 -6.65 -6.12 14.43
N SER A 160 -5.88 -7.05 13.91
CA SER A 160 -5.79 -8.43 14.40
C SER A 160 -4.38 -8.98 14.13
N SER A 161 -4.11 -10.21 14.56
CA SER A 161 -2.83 -10.90 14.29
C SER A 161 -2.57 -11.11 12.78
N TRP A 162 -3.63 -11.12 11.97
CA TRP A 162 -3.55 -11.36 10.53
C TRP A 162 -3.83 -10.13 9.66
N LEU A 163 -4.31 -8.98 10.24
CA LEU A 163 -4.68 -7.79 9.49
C LEU A 163 -4.00 -6.55 10.02
N LYS A 164 -3.21 -5.90 9.17
CA LYS A 164 -2.59 -4.60 9.43
C LYS A 164 -3.18 -3.56 8.48
N LEU A 165 -3.64 -2.46 9.04
CA LEU A 165 -4.06 -1.26 8.31
C LEU A 165 -3.02 -0.16 8.45
N SER A 166 -2.82 0.60 7.38
CA SER A 166 -2.00 1.82 7.39
C SER A 166 -2.66 2.89 6.53
N LEU A 167 -2.58 4.12 7.02
CA LEU A 167 -2.86 5.32 6.25
C LEU A 167 -1.52 5.97 5.91
N ARG A 168 -1.33 6.46 4.70
CA ARG A 168 -0.19 7.28 4.33
C ARG A 168 -0.69 8.60 3.78
N GLU A 169 -0.36 9.68 4.45
CA GLU A 169 -0.50 11.04 3.95
C GLU A 169 0.84 11.47 3.39
N ARG A 170 0.88 11.79 2.10
CA ARG A 170 2.09 12.20 1.38
C ARG A 170 1.89 13.58 0.78
N TYR A 171 2.65 14.56 1.25
CA TYR A 171 2.85 15.78 0.50
C TYR A 171 3.88 15.54 -0.60
N GLN A 172 3.59 15.99 -1.81
CA GLN A 172 4.42 15.81 -2.98
C GLN A 172 4.55 17.14 -3.72
N TYR A 173 5.78 17.61 -3.85
CA TYR A 173 6.14 18.71 -4.72
C TYR A 173 6.89 18.19 -5.94
N THR A 174 6.44 18.54 -7.14
CA THR A 174 7.06 18.13 -8.40
C THR A 174 7.45 19.39 -9.18
N TYR A 175 8.71 19.45 -9.57
CA TYR A 175 9.25 20.47 -10.47
C TYR A 175 9.59 19.81 -11.81
N ARG A 176 8.92 20.24 -12.89
CA ARG A 176 9.24 19.88 -14.26
C ARG A 176 10.16 20.94 -14.81
N MET A 177 11.34 20.54 -15.28
CA MET A 177 12.28 21.48 -15.91
C MET A 177 11.78 21.90 -17.28
N ALA A 178 12.04 23.16 -17.64
CA ALA A 178 11.82 23.64 -19.00
C ALA A 178 12.71 22.87 -19.99
N ARG A 179 12.14 22.51 -21.13
CA ARG A 179 12.89 21.85 -22.20
C ARG A 179 12.19 22.07 -23.53
N HIS A 180 12.98 22.43 -24.57
CA HIS A 180 12.47 22.88 -25.86
C HIS A 180 11.49 24.05 -25.63
N ASP A 181 10.36 24.09 -26.29
CA ASP A 181 9.33 25.15 -26.13
C ASP A 181 8.33 24.84 -25.00
N ILE A 182 8.70 23.95 -24.05
CA ILE A 182 7.87 23.60 -22.91
C ILE A 182 8.39 24.28 -21.65
N ASP A 183 7.60 25.15 -21.07
CA ASP A 183 7.93 25.90 -19.85
C ASP A 183 8.08 24.99 -18.62
N ALA A 184 8.83 25.48 -17.63
CA ALA A 184 8.90 24.86 -16.32
C ALA A 184 7.54 24.88 -15.63
N GLN A 185 7.25 23.85 -14.85
CA GLN A 185 5.98 23.74 -14.12
C GLN A 185 6.23 23.22 -12.71
N HIS A 186 5.44 23.75 -11.78
CA HIS A 186 5.42 23.34 -10.38
C HIS A 186 4.06 22.71 -10.06
N GLU A 187 4.06 21.57 -9.40
CA GLU A 187 2.85 20.87 -9.01
C GLU A 187 2.92 20.48 -7.53
N HIS A 188 1.84 20.68 -6.82
CA HIS A 188 1.70 20.33 -5.41
C HIS A 188 0.53 19.35 -5.26
N HIS A 189 0.79 18.16 -4.71
CA HIS A 189 -0.25 17.17 -4.47
C HIS A 189 -0.22 16.70 -3.02
N LEU A 190 -1.41 16.52 -2.45
CA LEU A 190 -1.60 15.71 -1.26
C LEU A 190 -2.14 14.35 -1.68
N ARG A 191 -1.45 13.28 -1.26
CA ARG A 191 -1.81 11.90 -1.61
C ARG A 191 -2.16 11.12 -0.36
N SER A 192 -3.42 10.72 -0.26
CA SER A 192 -3.95 9.95 0.86
C SER A 192 -4.11 8.48 0.44
N ARG A 193 -3.39 7.55 1.07
CA ARG A 193 -3.45 6.12 0.76
C ARG A 193 -3.79 5.28 1.98
N ILE A 194 -4.89 4.55 1.90
CA ILE A 194 -5.21 3.47 2.85
C ILE A 194 -4.71 2.15 2.25
N LYS A 195 -3.99 1.36 3.05
CA LYS A 195 -3.51 0.02 2.66
C LYS A 195 -3.85 -0.98 3.76
N ALA A 196 -4.41 -2.11 3.35
CA ALA A 196 -4.62 -3.29 4.18
C ALA A 196 -3.66 -4.39 3.74
N VAL A 197 -2.94 -4.99 4.68
CA VAL A 197 -2.03 -6.11 4.44
C VAL A 197 -2.48 -7.28 5.31
N MET A 198 -2.60 -8.45 4.70
CA MET A 198 -2.99 -9.68 5.38
C MET A 198 -1.76 -10.55 5.62
N ALA A 199 -1.40 -10.74 6.88
CA ALA A 199 -0.37 -11.69 7.28
C ALA A 199 -1.01 -13.06 7.50
N MET A 200 -0.73 -14.03 6.64
CA MET A 200 -1.20 -15.40 6.81
C MET A 200 -0.19 -16.18 7.66
N ALA A 201 -0.67 -16.82 8.72
CA ALA A 201 0.16 -17.63 9.60
C ALA A 201 0.92 -18.70 8.78
N GLN A 202 2.23 -18.81 9.01
CA GLN A 202 3.14 -19.75 8.33
C GLN A 202 3.28 -19.57 6.81
N SER A 203 2.71 -18.51 6.23
CA SER A 203 2.82 -18.22 4.81
C SER A 203 3.86 -17.14 4.53
N LYS A 204 4.59 -17.30 3.42
CA LYS A 204 5.47 -16.27 2.87
C LYS A 204 4.72 -15.29 1.96
N TRP A 205 3.42 -15.52 1.77
CA TRP A 205 2.55 -14.66 0.96
C TRP A 205 1.86 -13.62 1.84
N GLU A 206 1.87 -12.39 1.39
CA GLU A 206 1.26 -11.24 2.06
C GLU A 206 0.29 -10.53 1.11
N PRO A 207 -0.97 -11.00 0.96
CA PRO A 207 -1.97 -10.31 0.17
C PRO A 207 -2.21 -8.90 0.69
N PHE A 208 -2.42 -7.97 -0.23
CA PHE A 208 -2.73 -6.59 0.14
C PHE A 208 -3.75 -5.96 -0.80
N THR A 209 -4.42 -4.94 -0.28
CA THR A 209 -5.23 -4.03 -1.07
C THR A 209 -4.97 -2.60 -0.64
N SER A 210 -5.11 -1.64 -1.55
CA SER A 210 -5.01 -0.23 -1.23
C SER A 210 -5.88 0.65 -2.11
N ALA A 211 -6.33 1.76 -1.55
CA ALA A 211 -6.96 2.86 -2.26
C ALA A 211 -6.14 4.13 -2.01
N GLU A 212 -5.86 4.89 -3.07
CA GLU A 212 -5.09 6.12 -3.00
C GLU A 212 -5.78 7.21 -3.79
N VAL A 213 -5.89 8.40 -3.20
CA VAL A 213 -6.48 9.59 -3.81
C VAL A 213 -5.38 10.65 -3.95
N PHE A 214 -5.35 11.32 -5.08
CA PHE A 214 -4.45 12.43 -5.38
C PHE A 214 -5.26 13.72 -5.42
N ASN A 215 -4.95 14.63 -4.51
CA ASN A 215 -5.55 15.95 -4.46
C ASN A 215 -4.53 16.96 -4.98
N ASN A 216 -4.90 17.71 -6.01
CA ASN A 216 -4.13 18.83 -6.51
C ASN A 216 -4.34 20.04 -5.59
N MET A 217 -3.27 20.53 -5.00
CA MET A 217 -3.33 21.66 -4.05
C MET A 217 -3.26 23.01 -4.76
N GLY A 218 -2.81 23.06 -6.03
CA GLY A 218 -2.69 24.30 -6.81
C GLY A 218 -4.02 24.76 -7.42
N GLU A 219 -5.01 23.87 -7.59
CA GLU A 219 -6.28 24.13 -8.26
C GLU A 219 -7.50 23.94 -7.33
N GLY A 220 -7.44 24.48 -6.12
CA GLY A 220 -8.58 24.47 -5.20
C GLY A 220 -8.89 23.09 -4.59
N PHE A 221 -7.89 22.24 -4.37
CA PHE A 221 -8.04 20.93 -3.74
C PHE A 221 -8.91 19.95 -4.54
N THR A 222 -8.67 19.85 -5.83
CA THR A 222 -9.40 18.95 -6.74
C THR A 222 -8.79 17.54 -6.74
N ILE A 223 -9.65 16.53 -6.90
CA ILE A 223 -9.20 15.15 -7.06
C ILE A 223 -8.84 14.92 -8.53
N ASP A 224 -7.54 14.68 -8.79
CA ASP A 224 -7.04 14.43 -10.14
C ASP A 224 -6.96 12.94 -10.49
N GLU A 225 -6.68 12.10 -9.48
CA GLU A 225 -6.41 10.69 -9.72
C GLU A 225 -6.84 9.84 -8.52
N ILE A 226 -7.45 8.68 -8.80
CA ILE A 226 -7.75 7.65 -7.81
C ILE A 226 -7.11 6.35 -8.28
N ARG A 227 -6.41 5.66 -7.36
CA ARG A 227 -5.81 4.35 -7.60
C ARG A 227 -6.38 3.32 -6.66
N LEU A 228 -6.82 2.20 -7.23
CA LEU A 228 -7.22 1.01 -6.49
C LEU A 228 -6.23 -0.09 -6.85
N THR A 229 -5.63 -0.74 -5.84
CA THR A 229 -4.64 -1.79 -6.07
C THR A 229 -5.00 -3.01 -5.25
N VAL A 230 -4.89 -4.17 -5.88
CA VAL A 230 -4.93 -5.48 -5.24
C VAL A 230 -3.70 -6.26 -5.66
N GLY A 231 -3.09 -6.98 -4.73
CA GLY A 231 -1.87 -7.71 -5.03
C GLY A 231 -1.44 -8.63 -3.91
N THR A 232 -0.27 -9.21 -4.08
CA THR A 232 0.36 -10.05 -3.07
C THR A 232 1.87 -9.86 -3.09
N GLY A 233 2.46 -9.84 -1.90
CA GLY A 233 3.90 -9.95 -1.71
C GLY A 233 4.29 -11.41 -1.49
N HIS A 234 5.47 -11.80 -1.92
CA HIS A 234 6.09 -13.08 -1.61
C HIS A 234 7.52 -12.88 -1.17
N ARG A 235 7.87 -13.42 -0.01
CA ARG A 235 9.23 -13.38 0.53
C ARG A 235 9.94 -14.69 0.23
N PHE A 236 10.87 -14.67 -0.74
CA PHE A 236 11.66 -15.85 -1.10
C PHE A 236 12.70 -16.18 -0.04
N SER A 237 13.36 -15.15 0.49
CA SER A 237 14.38 -15.27 1.53
C SER A 237 14.33 -14.06 2.47
N LEU A 238 15.29 -13.96 3.40
CA LEU A 238 15.44 -12.78 4.28
C LEU A 238 15.78 -11.52 3.49
N HIS A 239 16.48 -11.68 2.36
CA HIS A 239 16.95 -10.56 1.54
C HIS A 239 16.08 -10.30 0.30
N HIS A 240 15.29 -11.25 -0.17
CA HIS A 240 14.60 -11.17 -1.47
C HIS A 240 13.10 -11.24 -1.32
N SER A 241 12.40 -10.25 -1.81
CA SER A 241 10.93 -10.24 -1.91
C SER A 241 10.46 -9.68 -3.24
N VAL A 242 9.28 -10.15 -3.67
CA VAL A 242 8.60 -9.67 -4.89
C VAL A 242 7.15 -9.36 -4.54
N ASN A 243 6.67 -8.22 -5.00
CA ASN A 243 5.27 -7.83 -4.98
C ASN A 243 4.72 -7.85 -6.41
N ILE A 244 3.57 -8.47 -6.59
CA ILE A 244 2.83 -8.46 -7.85
C ILE A 244 1.43 -7.93 -7.55
N GLY A 245 0.95 -7.01 -8.36
CA GLY A 245 -0.35 -6.41 -8.17
C GLY A 245 -1.01 -5.98 -9.46
N TYR A 246 -2.32 -5.83 -9.39
CA TYR A 246 -3.13 -5.19 -10.40
C TYR A 246 -3.63 -3.86 -9.84
N MET A 247 -3.44 -2.79 -10.59
CA MET A 247 -3.84 -1.45 -10.23
C MET A 247 -4.82 -0.90 -11.27
N LEU A 248 -5.95 -0.41 -10.81
CA LEU A 248 -6.87 0.40 -11.57
C LEU A 248 -6.59 1.86 -11.25
N ASN A 249 -6.25 2.64 -12.26
CA ASN A 249 -5.94 4.05 -12.13
C ASN A 249 -6.96 4.88 -12.90
N LEU A 250 -7.77 5.64 -12.17
CA LEU A 250 -8.79 6.54 -12.66
C LEU A 250 -8.22 7.95 -12.66
N LYS A 251 -8.04 8.54 -13.84
CA LYS A 251 -7.55 9.90 -14.03
C LYS A 251 -8.68 10.78 -14.53
N LYS A 252 -8.93 11.88 -13.81
CA LYS A 252 -9.80 12.93 -14.27
C LYS A 252 -9.09 13.77 -15.34
N SER A 253 -9.76 14.07 -16.43
CA SER A 253 -9.26 14.98 -17.46
C SER A 253 -10.16 16.23 -17.51
N THR A 254 -9.53 17.41 -17.59
CA THR A 254 -10.26 18.69 -17.67
C THR A 254 -10.88 18.91 -19.04
N ASP A 255 -10.20 18.43 -20.10
CA ASP A 255 -10.55 18.72 -21.51
C ASP A 255 -10.92 17.50 -22.35
N SER A 256 -10.97 16.31 -21.75
CA SER A 256 -11.23 15.06 -22.47
C SER A 256 -11.95 14.05 -21.58
N LEU A 257 -12.32 12.91 -22.16
CA LEU A 257 -12.89 11.77 -21.44
C LEU A 257 -11.98 11.31 -20.31
N ASP A 258 -12.55 10.98 -19.15
CA ASP A 258 -11.83 10.37 -18.03
C ASP A 258 -11.05 9.13 -18.52
N LYS A 259 -9.82 8.98 -18.06
CA LYS A 259 -8.95 7.87 -18.46
C LYS A 259 -8.92 6.79 -17.39
N MET A 260 -9.18 5.57 -17.78
CA MET A 260 -9.06 4.38 -16.94
C MET A 260 -7.86 3.55 -17.41
N LEU A 261 -6.81 3.46 -16.58
CA LEU A 261 -5.64 2.67 -16.89
C LEU A 261 -5.62 1.40 -16.04
N HIS A 262 -5.45 0.28 -16.72
CA HIS A 262 -5.25 -1.05 -16.14
C HIS A 262 -3.76 -1.34 -16.09
N ILE A 263 -3.19 -1.50 -14.91
CA ILE A 263 -1.74 -1.55 -14.72
C ILE A 263 -1.37 -2.83 -13.99
N LEU A 264 -0.50 -3.63 -14.60
CA LEU A 264 0.21 -4.68 -13.91
C LEU A 264 1.41 -4.08 -13.19
N THR A 265 1.52 -4.30 -11.89
CA THR A 265 2.67 -3.85 -11.09
C THR A 265 3.53 -5.03 -10.67
N THR A 266 4.83 -4.90 -10.83
CA THR A 266 5.81 -5.88 -10.34
C THR A 266 6.92 -5.11 -9.66
N GLU A 267 7.21 -5.46 -8.42
CA GLU A 267 8.25 -4.83 -7.62
C GLU A 267 9.14 -5.89 -6.99
N TYR A 268 10.44 -5.80 -7.25
CA TYR A 268 11.46 -6.61 -6.60
C TYR A 268 12.18 -5.77 -5.54
N ILE A 269 12.35 -6.32 -4.34
CA ILE A 269 13.02 -5.64 -3.22
C ILE A 269 14.14 -6.52 -2.69
N TYR A 270 15.34 -5.94 -2.62
CA TYR A 270 16.51 -6.52 -1.96
C TYR A 270 16.73 -5.86 -0.61
N ASN A 271 16.70 -6.62 0.47
CA ASN A 271 16.91 -6.15 1.84
C ASN A 271 18.36 -6.44 2.27
N LEU A 272 19.10 -5.39 2.65
CA LEU A 272 20.48 -5.42 3.14
C LEU A 272 20.56 -5.67 4.65
#